data_b5dd0e8f22cd61f3a09b0e3df3d33d4a
#
_entry.id   b5dd0e8f22cd61f3a09b0e3df3d33d4a
#
_cell.length_a   1.000
_cell.length_b   1.000
_cell.length_c   1.000
_cell.angle_alpha   90.00
_cell.angle_beta   90.00
_cell.angle_gamma   90.00
#
_symmetry.space_group_name_H-M   'P 1'
#
loop_
_entity.id
_entity.type
_entity.pdbx_description
1 polymer ?
#
loop_
_entity_poly.entity_id
_entity_poly.type
_entity_poly.pdbx_seq_one_letter_code
_entity_poly.pdbx_strand_id
1 'polypeptide(L)'
;MRESVNFWKDGMRRLRKNKIAMVSLVVILLIAFMAYVLPSFWPYSYEQQIKGSNNLAPFEYSAAEQKLIDQGESVFPHILGTDRMGRDFAVRIMMGTRVSLSVGLIASVLVLIIGATYGAVSAFAGGWVDNIMMRITDILYTIPDILLIILLGMALKEPLESLATKPGFKWMQTLGPNMISIFIIFALLYWVGMARIVRSQILILKAVSYTHLRAHETLSD
;
A
#
# COMPACT_ATOMS: atom_id res chain seq x y z
N MET A 1 -22.55 -35.73 -12.62
CA MET A 1 -22.74 -34.25 -12.62
C MET A 1 -21.68 -33.64 -11.71
N ARG A 2 -20.78 -32.82 -12.23
CA ARG A 2 -19.86 -32.05 -11.38
C ARG A 2 -20.65 -30.91 -10.76
N GLU A 3 -20.70 -30.84 -9.42
CA GLU A 3 -21.29 -29.68 -8.72
C GLU A 3 -20.65 -28.40 -9.21
N SER A 4 -21.46 -27.39 -9.49
CA SER A 4 -20.98 -26.05 -9.83
C SER A 4 -20.21 -25.47 -8.65
N VAL A 5 -18.88 -25.55 -8.71
CA VAL A 5 -18.03 -25.05 -7.63
C VAL A 5 -17.98 -23.53 -7.72
N ASN A 6 -18.55 -22.85 -6.74
CA ASN A 6 -18.45 -21.39 -6.65
C ASN A 6 -16.97 -21.00 -6.53
N PHE A 7 -16.48 -20.13 -7.44
CA PHE A 7 -15.11 -19.67 -7.54
C PHE A 7 -14.52 -19.23 -6.18
N TRP A 8 -15.27 -18.48 -5.41
CA TRP A 8 -14.85 -18.01 -4.08
C TRP A 8 -14.69 -19.14 -3.07
N LYS A 9 -15.58 -20.13 -3.10
CA LYS A 9 -15.54 -21.28 -2.20
C LYS A 9 -14.34 -22.18 -2.48
N ASP A 10 -14.03 -22.39 -3.77
CA ASP A 10 -12.84 -23.17 -4.15
C ASP A 10 -11.53 -22.44 -3.86
N GLY A 11 -11.47 -21.14 -4.13
CA GLY A 11 -10.31 -20.30 -3.78
C GLY A 11 -10.03 -20.33 -2.27
N MET A 12 -11.06 -20.15 -1.44
CA MET A 12 -10.90 -20.20 0.03
C MET A 12 -10.49 -21.59 0.52
N ARG A 13 -11.02 -22.66 -0.08
CA ARG A 13 -10.62 -24.04 0.25
C ARG A 13 -9.16 -24.31 -0.09
N ARG A 14 -8.66 -23.83 -1.23
CA ARG A 14 -7.24 -23.93 -1.65
C ARG A 14 -6.33 -23.14 -0.74
N LEU A 15 -6.73 -21.90 -0.39
CA LEU A 15 -6.00 -21.05 0.54
C LEU A 15 -5.82 -21.74 1.90
N ARG A 16 -6.90 -22.27 2.48
CA ARG A 16 -6.86 -22.98 3.78
C ARG A 16 -5.99 -24.23 3.76
N LYS A 17 -5.81 -24.88 2.60
CA LYS A 17 -4.90 -26.04 2.46
C LYS A 17 -3.44 -25.62 2.43
N ASN A 18 -3.12 -24.40 2.05
CA ASN A 18 -1.77 -23.88 2.02
C ASN A 18 -1.40 -23.29 3.40
N LYS A 19 -0.66 -24.05 4.20
CA LYS A 19 -0.27 -23.65 5.56
C LYS A 19 0.56 -22.36 5.57
N ILE A 20 1.47 -22.19 4.60
CA ILE A 20 2.32 -20.99 4.50
C ILE A 20 1.44 -19.76 4.23
N ALA A 21 0.50 -19.85 3.28
CA ALA A 21 -0.41 -18.76 2.99
C ALA A 21 -1.31 -18.39 4.18
N MET A 22 -1.75 -19.39 4.96
CA MET A 22 -2.54 -19.15 6.18
C MET A 22 -1.71 -18.45 7.26
N VAL A 23 -0.46 -18.88 7.48
CA VAL A 23 0.45 -18.22 8.43
C VAL A 23 0.71 -16.79 7.99
N SER A 24 1.01 -16.55 6.71
CA SER A 24 1.23 -15.20 6.17
C SER A 24 0.01 -14.31 6.36
N LEU A 25 -1.20 -14.84 6.13
CA LEU A 25 -2.45 -14.10 6.35
C LEU A 25 -2.61 -13.70 7.82
N VAL A 26 -2.35 -14.62 8.75
CA VAL A 26 -2.41 -14.33 10.19
C VAL A 26 -1.40 -13.25 10.57
N VAL A 27 -0.16 -13.33 10.07
CA VAL A 27 0.87 -12.32 10.33
C VAL A 27 0.44 -10.93 9.81
N ILE A 28 -0.11 -10.85 8.59
CA ILE A 28 -0.61 -9.59 8.04
C ILE A 28 -1.74 -9.02 8.90
N LEU A 29 -2.67 -9.86 9.34
CA LEU A 29 -3.78 -9.43 10.20
C LEU A 29 -3.29 -8.96 11.57
N LEU A 30 -2.29 -9.60 12.15
CA LEU A 30 -1.65 -9.16 13.40
C LEU A 30 -0.95 -7.81 13.23
N ILE A 31 -0.22 -7.62 12.14
CA ILE A 31 0.42 -6.33 11.83
C ILE A 31 -0.63 -5.23 11.64
N ALA A 32 -1.71 -5.53 10.92
CA ALA A 32 -2.81 -4.58 10.73
C ALA A 32 -3.50 -4.25 12.08
N PHE A 33 -3.73 -5.24 12.94
CA PHE A 33 -4.27 -5.03 14.28
C PHE A 33 -3.35 -4.12 15.12
N MET A 34 -2.04 -4.40 15.12
CA MET A 34 -1.05 -3.56 15.81
C MET A 34 -1.03 -2.12 15.28
N ALA A 35 -1.23 -1.93 13.97
CA ALA A 35 -1.17 -0.61 13.35
C ALA A 35 -2.44 0.22 13.57
N TYR A 36 -3.62 -0.40 13.51
CA TYR A 36 -4.90 0.33 13.49
C TYR A 36 -5.68 0.29 14.80
N VAL A 37 -5.51 -0.77 15.58
CA VAL A 37 -6.30 -0.99 16.81
C VAL A 37 -5.47 -0.69 18.06
N LEU A 38 -4.28 -1.25 18.16
CA LEU A 38 -3.46 -1.20 19.37
C LEU A 38 -3.08 0.25 19.79
N PRO A 39 -2.78 1.21 18.89
CA PRO A 39 -2.46 2.58 19.28
C PRO A 39 -3.59 3.30 20.05
N SER A 40 -4.85 2.89 19.84
CA SER A 40 -6.01 3.47 20.54
C SER A 40 -6.06 3.09 22.04
N PHE A 41 -5.39 2.02 22.41
CA PHE A 41 -5.29 1.52 23.78
C PHE A 41 -3.92 1.78 24.42
N TRP A 42 -2.99 2.35 23.63
CA TRP A 42 -1.64 2.62 24.09
C TRP A 42 -1.61 3.89 24.95
N PRO A 43 -0.94 3.89 26.10
CA PRO A 43 -0.99 5.04 27.02
C PRO A 43 -0.18 6.24 26.53
N TYR A 44 0.74 6.03 25.57
CA TYR A 44 1.55 7.11 25.02
C TYR A 44 1.02 7.56 23.65
N SER A 45 1.05 8.88 23.40
CA SER A 45 0.73 9.45 22.09
C SER A 45 1.95 9.49 21.16
N TYR A 46 1.71 9.45 19.85
CA TYR A 46 2.76 9.53 18.82
C TYR A 46 3.63 10.78 18.93
N GLU A 47 3.04 11.92 19.31
CA GLU A 47 3.72 13.22 19.38
C GLU A 47 4.25 13.52 20.79
N GLN A 48 3.85 12.77 21.78
CA GLN A 48 4.20 13.02 23.19
C GLN A 48 5.70 12.86 23.40
N GLN A 49 6.32 13.93 23.91
CA GLN A 49 7.72 13.95 24.31
C GLN A 49 7.81 13.99 25.84
N ILE A 50 8.49 13.02 26.42
CA ILE A 50 8.66 12.92 27.86
C ILE A 50 10.04 13.45 28.22
N LYS A 51 10.08 14.56 28.96
CA LYS A 51 11.33 15.20 29.33
C LYS A 51 12.17 14.28 30.23
N GLY A 52 13.43 14.10 29.85
CA GLY A 52 14.36 13.24 30.61
C GLY A 52 14.30 11.77 30.23
N SER A 53 13.40 11.36 29.32
CA SER A 53 13.28 9.97 28.84
C SER A 53 13.92 9.76 27.46
N ASN A 54 15.04 10.44 27.20
CA ASN A 54 15.74 10.38 25.90
C ASN A 54 16.57 9.10 25.79
N ASN A 55 16.40 8.34 24.69
CA ASN A 55 17.14 7.12 24.38
C ASN A 55 17.12 6.07 25.52
N LEU A 56 15.99 5.91 26.19
CA LEU A 56 15.82 4.83 27.16
C LEU A 56 15.87 3.47 26.45
N ALA A 57 16.49 2.51 27.10
CA ALA A 57 16.46 1.12 26.64
C ALA A 57 15.05 0.51 26.80
N PRO A 58 14.74 -0.62 26.15
CA PRO A 58 13.50 -1.35 26.37
C PRO A 58 13.27 -1.64 27.85
N PHE A 59 12.06 -1.34 28.34
CA PHE A 59 11.62 -1.49 29.73
C PHE A 59 12.38 -0.61 30.75
N GLU A 60 13.18 0.33 30.32
CA GLU A 60 13.86 1.29 31.18
C GLU A 60 12.96 2.49 31.50
N TYR A 61 13.08 3.02 32.72
CA TYR A 61 12.39 4.23 33.16
C TYR A 61 13.39 5.38 33.34
N SER A 62 12.95 6.58 33.03
CA SER A 62 13.72 7.78 33.36
C SER A 62 13.74 8.05 34.85
N ALA A 63 14.69 8.89 35.28
CA ALA A 63 14.78 9.28 36.72
C ALA A 63 13.51 10.01 37.19
N ALA A 64 12.76 10.66 36.30
CA ALA A 64 11.49 11.30 36.63
C ALA A 64 10.37 10.28 36.82
N GLU A 65 10.29 9.29 35.93
CA GLU A 65 9.30 8.20 36.01
C GLU A 65 9.55 7.29 37.19
N GLN A 66 10.82 7.02 37.51
CA GLN A 66 11.17 6.25 38.72
C GLN A 66 10.68 6.92 40.01
N LYS A 67 10.77 8.26 40.08
CA LYS A 67 10.22 9.00 41.22
C LYS A 67 8.71 8.88 41.36
N LEU A 68 7.99 8.85 40.24
CA LEU A 68 6.54 8.65 40.23
C LEU A 68 6.19 7.23 40.72
N ILE A 69 6.95 6.23 40.28
CA ILE A 69 6.81 4.84 40.74
C ILE A 69 7.08 4.74 42.25
N ASP A 70 8.13 5.40 42.74
CA ASP A 70 8.48 5.44 44.17
C ASP A 70 7.39 6.13 45.03
N GLN A 71 6.60 7.04 44.41
CA GLN A 71 5.43 7.70 45.02
C GLN A 71 4.15 6.84 44.97
N GLY A 72 4.22 5.64 44.36
CA GLY A 72 3.10 4.72 44.22
C GLY A 72 2.24 4.93 42.99
N GLU A 73 2.69 5.76 42.01
CA GLU A 73 2.00 5.93 40.72
C GLU A 73 2.34 4.78 39.77
N SER A 74 1.37 4.35 38.96
CA SER A 74 1.58 3.33 37.94
C SER A 74 2.02 3.98 36.65
N VAL A 75 3.28 3.79 36.27
CA VAL A 75 3.84 4.24 35.01
C VAL A 75 3.95 3.04 34.06
N PHE A 76 3.37 3.17 32.87
CA PHE A 76 3.46 2.10 31.86
C PHE A 76 4.88 2.04 31.29
N PRO A 77 5.51 0.84 31.17
CA PRO A 77 6.89 0.73 30.72
C PRO A 77 7.00 1.04 29.21
N HIS A 78 8.12 1.64 28.82
CA HIS A 78 8.48 1.81 27.43
C HIS A 78 8.98 0.48 26.85
N ILE A 79 8.07 -0.34 26.29
CA ILE A 79 8.34 -1.73 25.85
C ILE A 79 9.51 -1.81 24.86
N LEU A 80 9.64 -0.85 23.93
CA LEU A 80 10.73 -0.75 22.98
C LEU A 80 11.66 0.44 23.27
N GLY A 81 11.57 1.01 24.48
CA GLY A 81 12.32 2.20 24.86
C GLY A 81 11.80 3.47 24.20
N THR A 82 12.65 4.50 24.18
CA THR A 82 12.31 5.82 23.65
C THR A 82 13.32 6.29 22.60
N ASP A 83 12.91 7.23 21.77
CA ASP A 83 13.78 7.87 20.79
C ASP A 83 14.61 9.04 21.40
N ARG A 84 15.43 9.71 20.57
CA ARG A 84 16.26 10.86 20.98
C ARG A 84 15.45 12.04 21.51
N MET A 85 14.16 12.09 21.22
CA MET A 85 13.26 13.17 21.66
C MET A 85 12.39 12.75 22.84
N GLY A 86 12.66 11.58 23.45
CA GLY A 86 11.88 11.06 24.56
C GLY A 86 10.47 10.58 24.19
N ARG A 87 10.25 10.18 22.93
CA ARG A 87 8.96 9.65 22.46
C ARG A 87 8.99 8.12 22.51
N ASP A 88 7.87 7.52 22.93
CA ASP A 88 7.74 6.06 23.00
C ASP A 88 7.93 5.42 21.61
N PHE A 89 8.88 4.49 21.52
CA PHE A 89 9.28 3.91 20.25
C PHE A 89 8.23 2.90 19.73
N ALA A 90 7.50 2.22 20.63
CA ALA A 90 6.48 1.25 20.23
C ALA A 90 5.31 1.93 19.51
N VAL A 91 4.75 3.00 20.07
CA VAL A 91 3.66 3.74 19.41
C VAL A 91 4.11 4.35 18.07
N ARG A 92 5.37 4.78 17.98
CA ARG A 92 5.92 5.30 16.72
C ARG A 92 6.01 4.23 15.63
N ILE A 93 6.42 3.00 15.97
CA ILE A 93 6.42 1.87 15.04
C ILE A 93 5.00 1.53 14.60
N MET A 94 4.05 1.44 15.54
CA MET A 94 2.65 1.16 15.23
C MET A 94 2.06 2.19 14.25
N MET A 95 2.26 3.48 14.54
CA MET A 95 1.76 4.57 13.69
C MET A 95 2.48 4.64 12.34
N GLY A 96 3.79 4.41 12.29
CA GLY A 96 4.56 4.29 11.05
C GLY A 96 4.07 3.12 10.19
N THR A 97 3.79 1.97 10.81
CA THR A 97 3.21 0.81 10.13
C THR A 97 1.82 1.11 9.56
N ARG A 98 0.98 1.83 10.32
CA ARG A 98 -0.33 2.29 9.84
C ARG A 98 -0.22 3.14 8.58
N VAL A 99 0.70 4.10 8.57
CA VAL A 99 0.96 4.93 7.37
C VAL A 99 1.43 4.08 6.20
N SER A 100 2.41 3.20 6.41
CA SER A 100 2.94 2.32 5.36
C SER A 100 1.88 1.39 4.76
N LEU A 101 1.05 0.77 5.60
CA LEU A 101 -0.04 -0.10 5.14
C LEU A 101 -1.10 0.69 4.37
N SER A 102 -1.46 1.89 4.85
CA SER A 102 -2.42 2.76 4.17
C SER A 102 -1.92 3.19 2.79
N VAL A 103 -0.65 3.62 2.71
CA VAL A 103 -0.02 4.00 1.44
C VAL A 103 0.02 2.81 0.49
N GLY A 104 0.48 1.64 0.97
CA GLY A 104 0.56 0.44 0.15
C GLY A 104 -0.79 -0.01 -0.39
N LEU A 105 -1.84 0.03 0.43
CA LEU A 105 -3.19 -0.35 0.02
C LEU A 105 -3.76 0.62 -1.02
N ILE A 106 -3.72 1.92 -0.76
CA ILE A 106 -4.27 2.94 -1.67
C ILE A 106 -3.49 2.94 -3.00
N ALA A 107 -2.16 2.90 -2.93
CA ALA A 107 -1.31 2.83 -4.13
C ALA A 107 -1.62 1.57 -4.97
N SER A 108 -1.79 0.40 -4.34
CA SER A 108 -2.13 -0.84 -5.04
C SER A 108 -3.46 -0.75 -5.78
N VAL A 109 -4.47 -0.14 -5.16
CA VAL A 109 -5.79 0.06 -5.79
C VAL A 109 -5.68 1.02 -6.98
N LEU A 110 -4.96 2.13 -6.83
CA LEU A 110 -4.72 3.09 -7.93
C LEU A 110 -3.99 2.44 -9.10
N VAL A 111 -2.89 1.75 -8.82
CA VAL A 111 -2.09 1.02 -9.82
C VAL A 111 -2.93 -0.05 -10.53
N LEU A 112 -3.75 -0.79 -9.78
CA LEU A 112 -4.65 -1.81 -10.34
C LEU A 112 -5.68 -1.16 -11.28
N ILE A 113 -6.38 -0.12 -10.85
CA ILE A 113 -7.42 0.53 -11.67
C ILE A 113 -6.81 1.10 -12.95
N ILE A 114 -5.75 1.90 -12.83
CA ILE A 114 -5.14 2.56 -13.99
C ILE A 114 -4.48 1.52 -14.91
N GLY A 115 -3.67 0.63 -14.37
CA GLY A 115 -2.95 -0.37 -15.13
C GLY A 115 -3.87 -1.40 -15.79
N ALA A 116 -4.89 -1.89 -15.08
CA ALA A 116 -5.83 -2.85 -15.65
C ALA A 116 -6.66 -2.23 -16.77
N THR A 117 -7.16 -1.00 -16.59
CA THR A 117 -7.92 -0.31 -17.66
C THR A 117 -7.05 -0.02 -18.86
N TYR A 118 -5.84 0.51 -18.67
CA TYR A 118 -4.90 0.78 -19.77
C TYR A 118 -4.51 -0.49 -20.52
N GLY A 119 -4.12 -1.54 -19.80
CA GLY A 119 -3.74 -2.83 -20.38
C GLY A 119 -4.90 -3.50 -21.11
N ALA A 120 -6.11 -3.42 -20.57
CA ALA A 120 -7.30 -3.96 -21.20
C ALA A 120 -7.64 -3.20 -22.50
N VAL A 121 -7.67 -1.87 -22.47
CA VAL A 121 -7.93 -1.05 -23.66
C VAL A 121 -6.91 -1.37 -24.75
N SER A 122 -5.61 -1.42 -24.42
CA SER A 122 -4.54 -1.78 -25.34
C SER A 122 -4.77 -3.16 -25.98
N ALA A 123 -5.03 -4.19 -25.18
CA ALA A 123 -5.25 -5.56 -25.64
C ALA A 123 -6.52 -5.72 -26.49
N PHE A 124 -7.60 -4.99 -26.18
CA PHE A 124 -8.85 -5.06 -26.94
C PHE A 124 -8.79 -4.28 -28.25
N ALA A 125 -8.19 -3.09 -28.26
CA ALA A 125 -8.04 -2.28 -29.47
C ALA A 125 -7.10 -2.94 -30.48
N GLY A 126 -5.99 -3.51 -30.03
CA GLY A 126 -5.02 -4.20 -30.88
C GLY A 126 -4.36 -3.29 -31.92
N GLY A 127 -3.65 -3.89 -32.88
CA GLY A 127 -3.07 -3.21 -34.02
C GLY A 127 -2.16 -2.03 -33.65
N TRP A 128 -2.32 -0.90 -34.33
CA TRP A 128 -1.48 0.28 -34.13
C TRP A 128 -1.77 1.01 -32.79
N VAL A 129 -3.01 0.94 -32.30
CA VAL A 129 -3.38 1.53 -30.99
C VAL A 129 -2.60 0.85 -29.87
N ASP A 130 -2.58 -0.48 -29.85
CA ASP A 130 -1.80 -1.27 -28.91
C ASP A 130 -0.31 -0.92 -28.99
N ASN A 131 0.24 -0.81 -30.21
CA ASN A 131 1.64 -0.44 -30.40
C ASN A 131 1.97 0.95 -29.83
N ILE A 132 1.12 1.96 -30.08
CA ILE A 132 1.34 3.31 -29.52
C ILE A 132 1.24 3.29 -28.00
N MET A 133 0.20 2.66 -27.47
CA MET A 133 0.01 2.57 -26.02
C MET A 133 1.21 1.90 -25.36
N MET A 134 1.73 0.82 -25.91
CA MET A 134 2.93 0.15 -25.37
C MET A 134 4.19 1.01 -25.52
N ARG A 135 4.35 1.79 -26.59
CA ARG A 135 5.47 2.74 -26.73
C ARG A 135 5.46 3.81 -25.64
N ILE A 136 4.28 4.31 -25.27
CA ILE A 136 4.16 5.24 -24.13
C ILE A 136 4.64 4.57 -22.83
N THR A 137 4.24 3.32 -22.58
CA THR A 137 4.72 2.59 -21.40
C THR A 137 6.22 2.34 -21.44
N ASP A 138 6.80 2.09 -22.63
CA ASP A 138 8.24 1.89 -22.79
C ASP A 138 9.03 3.17 -22.46
N ILE A 139 8.56 4.32 -22.93
CA ILE A 139 9.17 5.62 -22.65
C ILE A 139 9.16 5.88 -21.12
N LEU A 140 8.01 5.70 -20.47
CA LEU A 140 7.91 5.89 -19.02
C LEU A 140 8.83 4.95 -18.25
N TYR A 141 8.99 3.72 -18.70
CA TYR A 141 9.82 2.71 -18.04
C TYR A 141 11.32 2.93 -18.23
N THR A 142 11.72 3.72 -19.23
CA THR A 142 13.14 4.00 -19.53
C THR A 142 13.72 5.04 -18.57
N ILE A 143 12.87 5.90 -18.00
CA ILE A 143 13.32 6.94 -17.08
C ILE A 143 13.52 6.33 -15.69
N PRO A 144 14.66 6.58 -15.01
CA PRO A 144 14.85 6.10 -13.64
C PRO A 144 13.77 6.65 -12.71
N ASP A 145 13.00 5.75 -12.08
CA ASP A 145 11.86 6.10 -11.20
C ASP A 145 12.27 7.04 -10.07
N ILE A 146 13.46 6.84 -9.49
CA ILE A 146 13.92 7.67 -8.38
C ILE A 146 14.08 9.14 -8.76
N LEU A 147 14.51 9.42 -10.00
CA LEU A 147 14.61 10.80 -10.50
C LEU A 147 13.22 11.41 -10.67
N LEU A 148 12.29 10.66 -11.25
CA LEU A 148 10.90 11.12 -11.40
C LEU A 148 10.22 11.34 -10.05
N ILE A 149 10.42 10.45 -9.08
CA ILE A 149 9.86 10.58 -7.73
C ILE A 149 10.34 11.88 -7.07
N ILE A 150 11.65 12.16 -7.15
CA ILE A 150 12.22 13.38 -6.56
C ILE A 150 11.70 14.63 -7.28
N LEU A 151 11.74 14.65 -8.62
CA LEU A 151 11.29 15.79 -9.41
C LEU A 151 9.80 16.07 -9.22
N LEU A 152 8.96 15.04 -9.30
CA LEU A 152 7.51 15.16 -9.09
C LEU A 152 7.20 15.54 -7.64
N GLY A 153 7.91 14.97 -6.66
CA GLY A 153 7.74 15.31 -5.26
C GLY A 153 8.01 16.79 -4.99
N MET A 154 9.08 17.33 -5.58
CA MET A 154 9.39 18.76 -5.48
C MET A 154 8.38 19.63 -6.25
N ALA A 155 8.03 19.26 -7.47
CA ALA A 155 7.12 20.01 -8.31
C ALA A 155 5.68 20.04 -7.78
N LEU A 156 5.22 18.96 -7.13
CA LEU A 156 3.87 18.86 -6.58
C LEU A 156 3.71 19.52 -5.21
N LYS A 157 4.79 19.75 -4.47
CA LYS A 157 4.73 20.23 -3.09
C LYS A 157 3.99 21.56 -2.98
N GLU A 158 4.50 22.63 -3.60
CA GLU A 158 3.89 23.96 -3.52
C GLU A 158 2.45 24.03 -4.07
N PRO A 159 2.14 23.44 -5.26
CA PRO A 159 0.76 23.42 -5.76
C PRO A 159 -0.20 22.73 -4.81
N LEU A 160 0.18 21.62 -4.19
CA LEU A 160 -0.70 20.88 -3.27
C LEU A 160 -0.87 21.61 -1.94
N GLU A 161 0.17 22.22 -1.39
CA GLU A 161 0.08 23.08 -0.21
C GLU A 161 -0.84 24.27 -0.47
N SER A 162 -0.70 24.94 -1.61
CA SER A 162 -1.56 26.04 -2.03
C SER A 162 -3.03 25.61 -2.23
N LEU A 163 -3.26 24.42 -2.84
CA LEU A 163 -4.61 23.86 -3.01
C LEU A 163 -5.25 23.52 -1.66
N ALA A 164 -4.50 22.98 -0.73
CA ALA A 164 -4.99 22.59 0.58
C ALA A 164 -5.53 23.78 1.42
N THR A 165 -5.11 25.02 1.10
CA THR A 165 -5.63 26.23 1.76
C THR A 165 -6.96 26.71 1.20
N LYS A 166 -7.37 26.25 0.00
CA LYS A 166 -8.58 26.72 -0.68
C LYS A 166 -9.86 26.13 -0.08
N PRO A 167 -10.98 26.87 -0.08
CA PRO A 167 -12.28 26.33 0.31
C PRO A 167 -12.65 25.11 -0.56
N GLY A 168 -13.10 24.03 0.07
CA GLY A 168 -13.41 22.76 -0.62
C GLY A 168 -12.29 21.71 -0.62
N PHE A 169 -11.03 22.12 -0.40
CA PHE A 169 -9.87 21.20 -0.36
C PHE A 169 -9.29 21.02 1.05
N LYS A 170 -9.99 21.45 2.09
CA LYS A 170 -9.55 21.30 3.50
C LYS A 170 -9.26 19.85 3.92
N TRP A 171 -9.92 18.86 3.31
CA TRP A 171 -9.64 17.45 3.53
C TRP A 171 -8.18 17.06 3.18
N MET A 172 -7.55 17.83 2.27
CA MET A 172 -6.12 17.62 1.94
C MET A 172 -5.19 17.95 3.11
N GLN A 173 -5.61 18.88 3.99
CA GLN A 173 -4.83 19.20 5.21
C GLN A 173 -4.86 18.03 6.20
N THR A 174 -5.99 17.31 6.28
CA THR A 174 -6.13 16.14 7.16
C THR A 174 -5.26 14.96 6.70
N LEU A 175 -5.17 14.72 5.39
CA LEU A 175 -4.31 13.68 4.83
C LEU A 175 -2.83 14.11 4.77
N GLY A 176 -2.58 15.39 4.67
CA GLY A 176 -1.27 15.98 4.45
C GLY A 176 -0.88 16.04 2.95
N PRO A 177 -0.42 17.21 2.47
CA PRO A 177 -0.02 17.40 1.07
C PRO A 177 1.03 16.40 0.58
N ASN A 178 1.97 16.02 1.46
CA ASN A 178 3.02 15.05 1.14
C ASN A 178 2.46 13.65 0.85
N MET A 179 1.44 13.20 1.60
CA MET A 179 0.78 11.92 1.35
C MET A 179 0.06 11.91 0.00
N ILE A 180 -0.58 13.02 -0.34
CA ILE A 180 -1.27 13.17 -1.63
C ILE A 180 -0.26 13.17 -2.78
N SER A 181 0.89 13.86 -2.62
CA SER A 181 2.00 13.80 -3.59
C SER A 181 2.43 12.37 -3.87
N ILE A 182 2.61 11.57 -2.82
CA ILE A 182 3.00 10.16 -2.95
C ILE A 182 1.95 9.39 -3.76
N PHE A 183 0.65 9.55 -3.49
CA PHE A 183 -0.40 8.87 -4.24
C PHE A 183 -0.44 9.28 -5.71
N ILE A 184 -0.25 10.57 -6.01
CA ILE A 184 -0.17 11.06 -7.39
C ILE A 184 1.04 10.44 -8.10
N ILE A 185 2.20 10.40 -7.45
CA ILE A 185 3.42 9.80 -8.01
C ILE A 185 3.20 8.31 -8.31
N PHE A 186 2.63 7.55 -7.37
CA PHE A 186 2.29 6.14 -7.61
C PHE A 186 1.31 5.97 -8.76
N ALA A 187 0.27 6.82 -8.82
CA ALA A 187 -0.71 6.80 -9.90
C ALA A 187 -0.12 7.16 -11.27
N LEU A 188 0.95 7.95 -11.32
CA LEU A 188 1.60 8.34 -12.56
C LEU A 188 2.65 7.33 -13.05
N LEU A 189 3.36 6.65 -12.15
CA LEU A 189 4.54 5.88 -12.50
C LEU A 189 4.35 4.36 -12.42
N TYR A 190 3.68 3.84 -11.38
CA TYR A 190 3.72 2.41 -11.08
C TYR A 190 2.68 1.54 -11.78
N TRP A 191 1.73 2.14 -12.49
CA TRP A 191 0.70 1.40 -13.24
C TRP A 191 1.22 0.66 -14.48
N VAL A 192 2.38 1.07 -15.02
CA VAL A 192 2.95 0.56 -16.27
C VAL A 192 3.17 -0.95 -16.22
N GLY A 193 3.74 -1.46 -15.13
CA GLY A 193 3.94 -2.91 -14.94
C GLY A 193 2.63 -3.69 -14.96
N MET A 194 1.61 -3.18 -14.27
CA MET A 194 0.27 -3.79 -14.23
C MET A 194 -0.39 -3.80 -15.61
N ALA A 195 -0.27 -2.70 -16.37
CA ALA A 195 -0.80 -2.59 -17.74
C ALA A 195 -0.23 -3.68 -18.65
N ARG A 196 1.07 -3.92 -18.59
CA ARG A 196 1.73 -4.98 -19.38
C ARG A 196 1.26 -6.38 -18.99
N ILE A 197 1.11 -6.65 -17.70
CA ILE A 197 0.60 -7.94 -17.21
C ILE A 197 -0.82 -8.18 -17.69
N VAL A 198 -1.72 -7.23 -17.49
CA VAL A 198 -3.13 -7.35 -17.89
C VAL A 198 -3.27 -7.51 -19.40
N ARG A 199 -2.53 -6.68 -20.19
CA ARG A 199 -2.49 -6.83 -21.65
C ARG A 199 -2.06 -8.24 -22.06
N SER A 200 -0.97 -8.74 -21.52
CA SER A 200 -0.46 -10.08 -21.82
C SER A 200 -1.48 -11.16 -21.51
N GLN A 201 -2.14 -11.12 -20.36
CA GLN A 201 -3.16 -12.09 -19.96
C GLN A 201 -4.38 -12.06 -20.90
N ILE A 202 -4.84 -10.89 -21.30
CA ILE A 202 -5.97 -10.77 -22.26
C ILE A 202 -5.61 -11.31 -23.63
N LEU A 203 -4.38 -11.07 -24.11
CA LEU A 203 -3.93 -11.61 -25.41
C LEU A 203 -3.85 -13.14 -25.38
N ILE A 204 -3.38 -13.74 -24.27
CA ILE A 204 -3.38 -15.20 -24.09
C ILE A 204 -4.79 -15.75 -24.12
N LEU A 205 -5.73 -15.13 -23.40
CA LEU A 205 -7.14 -15.56 -23.39
C LEU A 205 -7.79 -15.46 -24.79
N LYS A 206 -7.49 -14.40 -25.54
CA LYS A 206 -7.94 -14.28 -26.94
C LYS A 206 -7.39 -15.43 -27.80
N ALA A 207 -6.10 -15.73 -27.71
CA ALA A 207 -5.48 -16.80 -28.48
C ALA A 207 -6.11 -18.17 -28.18
N VAL A 208 -6.38 -18.50 -26.91
CA VAL A 208 -7.04 -19.74 -26.50
C VAL A 208 -8.46 -19.83 -27.06
N SER A 209 -9.23 -18.74 -27.00
CA SER A 209 -10.59 -18.71 -27.54
C SER A 209 -10.62 -18.97 -29.06
N TYR A 210 -9.68 -18.38 -29.81
CA TYR A 210 -9.57 -18.62 -31.26
C TYR A 210 -9.20 -20.07 -31.61
N THR A 211 -8.32 -20.70 -30.82
CA THR A 211 -7.97 -22.12 -31.06
C THR A 211 -9.11 -23.06 -30.80
N HIS A 212 -9.94 -22.81 -29.77
CA HIS A 212 -11.13 -23.61 -29.51
C HIS A 212 -12.21 -23.47 -30.60
N LEU A 213 -12.46 -22.26 -31.09
CA LEU A 213 -13.42 -22.04 -32.17
C LEU A 213 -12.98 -22.73 -33.48
N ARG A 214 -11.71 -22.65 -33.84
CA ARG A 214 -11.15 -23.30 -35.01
C ARG A 214 -11.21 -24.83 -34.93
N ALA A 215 -10.99 -25.40 -33.72
CA ALA A 215 -11.12 -26.85 -33.51
C ALA A 215 -12.57 -27.34 -33.67
N HIS A 216 -13.57 -26.52 -33.34
CA HIS A 216 -14.98 -26.87 -33.60
C HIS A 216 -15.39 -26.74 -35.07
N GLU A 217 -14.85 -25.79 -35.81
CA GLU A 217 -15.12 -25.64 -37.25
C GLU A 217 -14.55 -26.80 -38.07
N THR A 218 -13.35 -27.30 -37.74
CA THR A 218 -12.73 -28.43 -38.43
C THR A 218 -13.36 -29.81 -38.13
N LEU A 219 -14.23 -29.90 -37.14
CA LEU A 219 -15.00 -31.13 -36.80
C LEU A 219 -16.36 -31.16 -37.50
N SER A 220 -16.78 -30.05 -38.15
CA SER A 220 -18.07 -29.97 -38.88
C SER A 220 -17.92 -30.15 -40.38
N ASP A 221 -16.69 -30.22 -40.93
CA ASP A 221 -16.38 -30.52 -42.32
C ASP A 221 -15.98 -32.02 -42.48
#